data_ce75e4172fdda4d213449cb6d699f5b2
#
_entry.id   ce75e4172fdda4d213449cb6d699f5b2
#
_cell.length_a   1.000
_cell.length_b   1.000
_cell.length_c   1.000
_cell.angle_alpha   90.00
_cell.angle_beta   90.00
_cell.angle_gamma   90.00
#
_symmetry.space_group_name_H-M   'P 1'
#
loop_
_entity.id
_entity.type
_entity.pdbx_description
1 polymer ?
#
loop_
_entity_poly.entity_id
_entity_poly.type
_entity_poly.pdbx_seq_one_letter_code
_entity_poly.pdbx_strand_id
1 'polypeptide(L)'
;MILYVSPHSGPTEAAFVASRGVGGAVARNRARRIMRAAWRELRAQVAADFEVVFVARPDIQGAKTQDLEPEMRDLLRRMKALRT
;
A
#
# COMPACT_ATOMS: atom_id res chain seq x y z
N MET A 1 -3.04 -7.10 -4.96
CA MET A 1 -1.98 -6.35 -4.24
C MET A 1 -1.31 -7.24 -3.23
N ILE A 2 -0.02 -7.07 -3.04
CA ILE A 2 0.76 -7.81 -2.04
C ILE A 2 1.30 -6.81 -1.04
N LEU A 3 1.27 -7.18 0.24
CA LEU A 3 1.85 -6.38 1.31
C LEU A 3 2.97 -7.15 2.00
N TYR A 4 4.13 -6.52 2.11
CA TYR A 4 5.25 -7.02 2.92
C TYR A 4 5.39 -6.12 4.14
N VAL A 5 5.55 -6.71 5.31
CA VAL A 5 5.72 -5.99 6.58
C VAL A 5 6.99 -6.48 7.25
N SER A 6 7.83 -5.54 7.66
CA SER A 6 9.09 -5.84 8.37
C SER A 6 9.20 -4.97 9.62
N PRO A 7 9.92 -5.43 10.66
CA PRO A 7 10.22 -4.57 11.80
C PRO A 7 11.08 -3.37 11.39
N HIS A 8 10.85 -2.24 12.03
CA HIS A 8 11.57 -1.01 11.76
C HIS A 8 11.61 -0.19 13.05
N SER A 9 12.71 0.49 13.30
CA SER A 9 12.80 1.39 14.47
C SER A 9 12.29 2.77 14.11
N GLY A 10 11.31 3.24 14.85
CA GLY A 10 10.76 4.58 14.67
C GLY A 10 9.42 4.59 13.95
N PRO A 11 9.02 5.73 13.39
CA PRO A 11 7.74 5.85 12.70
C PRO A 11 7.64 4.86 11.53
N THR A 12 6.44 4.35 11.31
CA THR A 12 6.21 3.43 10.19
C THR A 12 6.46 4.12 8.87
N GLU A 13 7.26 3.48 8.02
CA GLU A 13 7.57 3.95 6.69
C GLU A 13 6.91 3.04 5.66
N ALA A 14 6.48 3.64 4.54
CA ALA A 14 5.81 2.92 3.47
C ALA A 14 6.51 3.13 2.14
N ALA A 15 6.59 2.06 1.36
CA ALA A 15 7.05 2.12 -0.02
C ALA A 15 5.97 1.53 -0.94
N PHE A 16 5.95 2.00 -2.17
CA PHE A 16 4.93 1.61 -3.15
C PHE A 16 5.63 1.17 -4.44
N VAL A 17 5.38 -0.08 -4.80
CA VAL A 17 6.02 -0.71 -5.96
C VAL A 17 4.92 -1.12 -6.94
N ALA A 18 5.12 -0.85 -8.21
CA ALA A 18 4.27 -1.35 -9.27
C ALA A 18 5.02 -2.41 -10.07
N SER A 19 4.48 -3.63 -10.11
CA SER A 19 5.09 -4.71 -10.89
C SER A 19 5.00 -4.41 -12.38
N ARG A 20 5.86 -5.06 -13.17
CA ARG A 20 5.89 -4.87 -14.63
C ARG A 20 4.56 -5.23 -15.28
N GLY A 21 3.84 -6.19 -14.73
CA GLY A 21 2.54 -6.61 -15.25
C GLY A 21 1.46 -5.53 -15.15
N VAL A 22 1.68 -4.48 -14.36
CA VAL A 22 0.75 -3.36 -14.27
C VAL A 22 0.69 -2.59 -15.60
N GLY A 23 1.81 -2.52 -16.32
CA GLY A 23 1.86 -1.81 -17.61
C GLY A 23 3.12 -1.00 -17.75
N GLY A 24 3.09 -0.03 -18.66
CA GLY A 24 4.21 0.85 -18.91
C GLY A 24 4.39 1.91 -17.82
N ALA A 25 5.30 2.86 -18.07
CA ALA A 25 5.68 3.88 -17.08
C ALA A 25 4.48 4.69 -16.58
N VAL A 26 3.57 5.08 -17.47
CA VAL A 26 2.40 5.89 -17.10
C VAL A 26 1.49 5.09 -16.16
N ALA A 27 1.21 3.83 -16.49
CA ALA A 27 0.36 2.97 -15.67
C ALA A 27 1.00 2.70 -14.30
N ARG A 28 2.31 2.45 -14.27
CA ARG A 28 3.01 2.20 -13.00
C ARG A 28 3.08 3.45 -12.14
N ASN A 29 3.32 4.60 -12.73
CA ASN A 29 3.32 5.87 -11.98
C ASN A 29 1.95 6.16 -11.39
N ARG A 30 0.88 5.90 -12.18
CA ARG A 30 -0.47 6.06 -11.69
C ARG A 30 -0.74 5.12 -10.51
N ALA A 31 -0.33 3.85 -10.62
CA ALA A 31 -0.52 2.86 -9.55
C ALA A 31 0.14 3.34 -8.24
N ARG A 32 1.39 3.80 -8.32
CA ARG A 32 2.08 4.32 -7.14
C ARG A 32 1.38 5.55 -6.55
N ARG A 33 0.87 6.42 -7.40
CA ARG A 33 0.17 7.63 -6.96
C ARG A 33 -1.12 7.30 -6.20
N ILE A 34 -1.93 6.39 -6.72
CA ILE A 34 -3.19 6.04 -6.05
C ILE A 34 -2.96 5.23 -4.78
N MET A 35 -1.94 4.38 -4.74
CA MET A 35 -1.56 3.69 -3.50
C MET A 35 -1.11 4.68 -2.43
N ARG A 36 -0.29 5.66 -2.82
CA ARG A 36 0.18 6.69 -1.88
C ARG A 36 -0.97 7.54 -1.35
N ALA A 37 -1.93 7.86 -2.20
CA ALA A 37 -3.11 8.63 -1.77
C ALA A 37 -3.96 7.82 -0.78
N ALA A 38 -4.16 6.53 -1.04
CA ALA A 38 -4.88 5.64 -0.11
C ALA A 38 -4.12 5.50 1.21
N TRP A 39 -2.80 5.41 1.17
CA TRP A 39 -1.96 5.32 2.37
C TRP A 39 -2.14 6.54 3.28
N ARG A 40 -2.28 7.73 2.71
CA ARG A 40 -2.49 8.95 3.51
C ARG A 40 -3.72 8.85 4.41
N GLU A 41 -4.77 8.16 3.93
CA GLU A 41 -6.00 7.95 4.71
C GLU A 41 -5.83 6.89 5.78
N LEU A 42 -4.88 5.97 5.61
CA LEU A 42 -4.70 4.82 6.50
C LEU A 42 -3.60 5.01 7.54
N ARG A 43 -2.60 5.84 7.24
CA ARG A 43 -1.36 5.88 8.03
C ARG A 43 -1.57 6.13 9.52
N ALA A 44 -2.58 6.91 9.89
CA ALA A 44 -2.88 7.20 11.28
C ALA A 44 -3.38 5.98 12.06
N GLN A 45 -3.89 4.96 11.33
CA GLN A 45 -4.39 3.74 11.93
C GLN A 45 -3.34 2.63 11.99
N VAL A 46 -2.16 2.86 11.41
CA VAL A 46 -1.10 1.86 11.34
C VAL A 46 -0.21 1.97 12.59
N ALA A 47 0.10 0.82 13.17
CA ALA A 47 0.98 0.77 14.33
C ALA A 47 2.39 1.25 13.94
N ALA A 48 3.11 1.83 14.91
CA ALA A 48 4.48 2.26 14.72
C ALA A 48 5.44 1.07 14.63
N ASP A 49 6.68 1.36 14.25
CA ASP A 49 7.79 0.42 14.22
C ASP A 49 7.70 -0.65 13.14
N PHE A 50 7.05 -0.32 12.02
CA PHE A 50 7.01 -1.18 10.84
C PHE A 50 7.54 -0.47 9.61
N GLU A 51 8.10 -1.25 8.70
CA GLU A 51 8.29 -0.86 7.32
C GLU A 51 7.34 -1.68 6.48
N VAL A 52 6.54 -1.01 5.65
CA VAL A 52 5.54 -1.68 4.82
C VAL A 52 5.82 -1.42 3.35
N VAL A 53 5.66 -2.45 2.53
CA VAL A 53 5.83 -2.33 1.08
C VAL A 53 4.58 -2.87 0.41
N PHE A 54 3.87 -2.00 -0.28
CA PHE A 54 2.70 -2.38 -1.08
C PHE A 54 3.14 -2.60 -2.52
N VAL A 55 2.83 -3.76 -3.06
CA VAL A 55 3.17 -4.12 -4.44
C VAL A 55 1.88 -4.23 -5.24
N ALA A 56 1.70 -3.33 -6.19
CA ALA A 56 0.57 -3.35 -7.10
C ALA A 56 0.75 -4.45 -8.15
N ARG A 57 -0.34 -5.14 -8.45
CA ARG A 57 -0.40 -6.18 -9.47
C ARG A 57 -1.27 -5.71 -10.63
N PRO A 58 -1.34 -6.49 -11.74
CA PRO A 58 -2.10 -6.07 -12.92
C PRO A 58 -3.55 -5.68 -12.66
N ASP A 59 -4.19 -6.26 -11.65
CA ASP A 59 -5.58 -5.98 -11.30
C ASP A 59 -5.80 -4.56 -10.77
N ILE A 60 -4.73 -3.79 -10.54
CA ILE A 60 -4.86 -2.39 -10.12
C ILE A 60 -5.32 -1.48 -11.28
N GLN A 61 -5.22 -1.96 -12.51
CA GLN A 61 -5.67 -1.18 -13.67
C GLN A 61 -7.16 -0.88 -13.53
N GLY A 62 -7.52 0.38 -13.74
CA GLY A 62 -8.91 0.82 -13.58
C GLY A 62 -9.33 1.12 -12.16
N ALA A 63 -8.55 0.76 -11.16
CA ALA A 63 -8.86 1.05 -9.76
C ALA A 63 -8.71 2.55 -9.48
N LYS A 64 -9.47 3.03 -8.51
CA LYS A 64 -9.37 4.40 -7.99
C LYS A 64 -8.83 4.35 -6.57
N THR A 65 -8.38 5.50 -6.06
CA THR A 65 -7.87 5.60 -4.70
C THR A 65 -8.85 5.02 -3.67
N GLN A 66 -10.13 5.32 -3.80
CA GLN A 66 -11.15 4.85 -2.86
C GLN A 66 -11.36 3.33 -2.92
N ASP A 67 -11.00 2.68 -4.04
CA ASP A 67 -11.07 1.22 -4.16
C ASP A 67 -9.93 0.56 -3.41
N LEU A 68 -8.77 1.21 -3.35
CA LEU A 68 -7.58 0.66 -2.72
C LEU A 68 -7.59 0.77 -1.20
N GLU A 69 -8.23 1.80 -0.67
CA GLU A 69 -8.20 2.06 0.77
C GLU A 69 -8.72 0.86 1.58
N PRO A 70 -9.90 0.29 1.29
CA PRO A 70 -10.35 -0.89 2.04
C PRO A 70 -9.49 -2.13 1.79
N GLU A 71 -8.96 -2.31 0.58
CA GLU A 71 -8.08 -3.44 0.27
C GLU A 71 -6.79 -3.36 1.08
N MET A 72 -6.16 -2.19 1.11
CA MET A 72 -4.93 -1.96 1.86
C MET A 72 -5.16 -2.08 3.36
N ARG A 73 -6.29 -1.57 3.85
CA ARG A 73 -6.66 -1.71 5.25
C ARG A 73 -6.81 -3.18 5.64
N ASP A 74 -7.46 -3.98 4.80
CA ASP A 74 -7.65 -5.40 5.06
C ASP A 74 -6.30 -6.14 5.12
N LEU A 75 -5.39 -5.83 4.21
CA LEU A 75 -4.05 -6.41 4.21
C LEU A 75 -3.29 -6.06 5.49
N LEU A 76 -3.34 -4.80 5.90
CA LEU A 76 -2.71 -4.35 7.13
C LEU A 76 -3.28 -5.06 8.35
N ARG A 77 -4.61 -5.24 8.38
CA ARG A 77 -5.28 -5.95 9.47
C ARG A 77 -4.80 -7.40 9.54
N ARG A 78 -4.71 -8.08 8.40
CA ARG A 78 -4.25 -9.48 8.34
C ARG A 78 -2.82 -9.62 8.82
N MET A 79 -1.99 -8.62 8.57
CA MET A 79 -0.60 -8.61 9.02
C MET A 79 -0.43 -8.08 10.45
N LYS A 80 -1.54 -7.76 11.13
CA LYS A 80 -1.56 -7.22 12.49
C LYS A 80 -0.78 -5.91 12.62
N ALA A 81 -0.82 -5.09 11.58
CA ALA A 81 -0.11 -3.81 11.52
C ALA A 81 -1.00 -2.63 11.86
N LEU A 82 -2.29 -2.82 12.06
CA LEU A 82 -3.19 -1.75 12.46
C LEU A 82 -3.18 -1.59 13.99
N ARG A 83 -3.35 -0.36 14.42
CA ARG A 83 -3.60 -0.08 15.85
C ARG A 83 -4.98 -0.64 16.21
N THR A 84 -5.06 -1.22 17.38
CA THR A 84 -6.32 -1.75 17.89
C THR A 84 -6.98 -0.74 18.80
#